data_fcb02dc7125c0605f36827ecfb65adb5
#
_entry.id   fcb02dc7125c0605f36827ecfb65adb5
#
_cell.length_a   1.000
_cell.length_b   1.000
_cell.length_c   1.000
_cell.angle_alpha   90.00
_cell.angle_beta   90.00
_cell.angle_gamma   90.00
#
_symmetry.space_group_name_H-M   'P 1'
#
loop_
_entity.id
_entity.type
_entity.pdbx_description
1 polymer ?
#
loop_
_entity_poly.entity_id
_entity_poly.type
_entity_poly.pdbx_seq_one_letter_code
_entity_poly.pdbx_strand_id
1 'polypeptide(L)'
;MTPDEVKESYRRNMDEAGETIILRRYTGTGTTRVAADTNVRARVTGYHAAELVGGIQQGDRKIIMLVEDLEDAGFSLPVLATDKIVLNGHMQSIISVDDFTRKSHGVLIAYEIQSRG
;
A
#
# COMPACT_ATOMS: atom_id res chain seq x y z
N MET A 1 4.57 2.00 -23.51
CA MET A 1 5.03 0.90 -22.66
C MET A 1 3.91 -0.12 -22.48
N THR A 2 4.27 -1.39 -22.52
CA THR A 2 3.33 -2.47 -22.20
C THR A 2 3.14 -2.58 -20.68
N PRO A 3 2.07 -3.22 -20.19
CA PRO A 3 1.93 -3.48 -18.75
C PRO A 3 3.13 -4.20 -18.15
N ASP A 4 3.73 -5.16 -18.88
CA ASP A 4 4.91 -5.88 -18.37
C ASP A 4 6.13 -4.98 -18.24
N GLU A 5 6.33 -4.04 -19.15
CA GLU A 5 7.41 -3.06 -19.07
C GLU A 5 7.21 -2.11 -17.87
N VAL A 6 5.98 -1.71 -17.62
CA VAL A 6 5.64 -0.86 -16.46
C VAL A 6 5.87 -1.63 -15.17
N LYS A 7 5.45 -2.90 -15.10
CA LYS A 7 5.72 -3.76 -13.94
C LYS A 7 7.21 -3.88 -13.66
N GLU A 8 8.01 -4.08 -14.71
CA GLU A 8 9.47 -4.18 -14.59
C GLU A 8 10.08 -2.91 -14.01
N SER A 9 9.61 -1.74 -14.45
CA SER A 9 10.05 -0.46 -13.92
C SER A 9 9.71 -0.31 -12.43
N TYR A 10 8.52 -0.72 -12.02
CA TYR A 10 8.13 -0.71 -10.60
C TYR A 10 8.96 -1.70 -9.79
N ARG A 11 9.23 -2.89 -10.30
CA ARG A 11 10.07 -3.88 -9.63
C ARG A 11 11.46 -3.33 -9.34
N ARG A 12 12.08 -2.68 -10.32
CA ARG A 12 13.40 -2.07 -10.13
C ARG A 12 13.38 -0.98 -9.07
N ASN A 13 12.37 -0.13 -9.09
CA ASN A 13 12.21 0.91 -8.07
C ASN A 13 12.04 0.29 -6.69
N MET A 14 11.26 -0.78 -6.59
CA MET A 14 11.02 -1.47 -5.34
C MET A 14 12.28 -2.18 -4.84
N ASP A 15 13.09 -2.74 -5.73
CA ASP A 15 14.36 -3.36 -5.37
C ASP A 15 15.35 -2.34 -4.80
N GLU A 16 15.33 -1.10 -5.32
CA GLU A 16 16.24 -0.05 -4.88
C GLU A 16 15.77 0.67 -3.61
N ALA A 17 14.48 0.91 -3.47
CA ALA A 17 13.94 1.84 -2.48
C ALA A 17 12.79 1.27 -1.65
N GLY A 18 12.40 0.03 -1.87
CA GLY A 18 11.34 -0.61 -1.11
C GLY A 18 11.80 -1.11 0.25
N GLU A 19 10.87 -1.26 1.15
CA GLU A 19 11.07 -1.85 2.47
C GLU A 19 9.95 -2.83 2.77
N THR A 20 10.19 -3.78 3.67
CA THR A 20 9.16 -4.74 4.07
C THR A 20 8.27 -4.11 5.14
N ILE A 21 6.96 -4.15 4.87
CA ILE A 21 5.94 -3.72 5.81
C ILE A 21 4.98 -4.87 6.10
N ILE A 22 4.12 -4.69 7.07
CA ILE A 22 3.04 -5.63 7.36
C ILE A 22 1.71 -4.99 6.96
N LEU A 23 0.95 -5.70 6.13
CA LEU A 23 -0.43 -5.34 5.82
C LEU A 23 -1.33 -6.24 6.66
N ARG A 24 -2.10 -5.62 7.54
CA ARG A 24 -2.93 -6.34 8.52
C ARG A 24 -4.40 -6.21 8.17
N ARG A 25 -5.07 -7.35 8.10
CA ARG A 25 -6.52 -7.41 7.91
C ARG A 25 -7.15 -8.07 9.11
N TYR A 26 -8.19 -7.43 9.62
CA TYR A 26 -9.00 -8.00 10.69
C TYR A 26 -10.21 -8.69 10.11
N THR A 27 -10.53 -9.88 10.65
CA THR A 27 -11.75 -10.63 10.36
C THR A 27 -12.50 -10.89 11.66
N GLY A 28 -13.83 -11.00 11.57
CA GLY A 28 -14.68 -11.13 12.74
C GLY A 28 -15.01 -9.79 13.38
N THR A 29 -15.74 -9.84 14.49
CA THR A 29 -16.22 -8.64 15.20
C THR A 29 -16.02 -8.79 16.71
N GLY A 30 -15.84 -7.66 17.39
CA GLY A 30 -15.72 -7.64 18.85
C GLY A 30 -14.56 -8.50 19.35
N THR A 31 -14.85 -9.36 20.32
CA THR A 31 -13.85 -10.25 20.95
C THR A 31 -13.40 -11.40 20.04
N THR A 32 -14.13 -11.66 18.95
CA THR A 32 -13.77 -12.71 17.98
C THR A 32 -12.93 -12.19 16.82
N ARG A 33 -12.57 -10.90 16.85
CA ARG A 33 -11.77 -10.30 15.80
C ARG A 33 -10.35 -10.86 15.79
N VAL A 34 -9.92 -11.32 14.63
CA VAL A 34 -8.61 -11.94 14.42
C VAL A 34 -7.83 -11.12 13.41
N ALA A 35 -6.56 -10.88 13.72
CA ALA A 35 -5.64 -10.20 12.81
C ALA A 35 -4.93 -11.22 11.92
N ALA A 36 -4.90 -10.96 10.62
CA ALA A 36 -4.10 -11.69 9.65
C ALA A 36 -3.07 -10.76 9.08
N ASP A 37 -1.80 -11.06 9.29
CA ASP A 37 -0.68 -10.24 8.86
C ASP A 37 -0.03 -10.81 7.62
N THR A 38 0.25 -9.95 6.65
CA THR A 38 0.96 -10.30 5.41
C THR A 38 2.17 -9.40 5.27
N ASN A 39 3.34 -10.00 5.15
CA ASN A 39 4.56 -9.25 4.84
C ASN A 39 4.59 -8.94 3.35
N VAL A 40 4.78 -7.69 3.01
CA VAL A 40 4.88 -7.24 1.62
C VAL A 40 5.87 -6.08 1.55
N ARG A 41 6.61 -5.99 0.45
CA ARG A 41 7.47 -4.83 0.26
C ARG A 41 6.66 -3.66 -0.27
N ALA A 42 7.04 -2.46 0.14
CA ALA A 42 6.40 -1.22 -0.25
C ALA A 42 7.42 -0.10 -0.31
N ARG A 43 7.12 0.91 -1.10
CA ARG A 43 7.85 2.16 -1.04
C ARG A 43 7.10 3.13 -0.14
N VAL A 44 7.74 3.55 0.93
CA VAL A 44 7.15 4.44 1.93
C VAL A 44 7.82 5.80 1.82
N THR A 45 7.04 6.84 1.53
CA THR A 45 7.55 8.21 1.45
C THR A 45 6.60 9.16 2.18
N GLY A 46 7.10 10.34 2.54
CA GLY A 46 6.24 11.43 2.98
C GLY A 46 5.67 12.17 1.78
N TYR A 47 4.80 13.14 2.05
CA TYR A 47 4.27 14.02 1.02
C TYR A 47 5.10 15.31 0.97
N HIS A 48 5.31 15.83 -0.23
CA HIS A 48 5.93 17.14 -0.41
C HIS A 48 4.95 18.24 0.02
N ALA A 49 5.48 19.41 0.38
CA ALA A 49 4.67 20.54 0.82
C ALA A 49 3.57 20.90 -0.20
N ALA A 50 3.87 20.81 -1.48
CA ALA A 50 2.90 21.09 -2.54
C ALA A 50 1.75 20.07 -2.61
N GLU A 51 1.92 18.90 -2.01
CA GLU A 51 0.90 17.84 -1.95
C GLU A 51 0.01 17.93 -0.72
N LEU A 52 0.31 18.81 0.23
CA LEU A 52 -0.45 18.96 1.48
C LEU A 52 -1.71 19.78 1.23
N VAL A 53 -2.65 19.18 0.49
CA VAL A 53 -3.93 19.79 0.11
C VAL A 53 -5.07 18.84 0.46
N GLY A 54 -6.26 19.38 0.65
CA GLY A 54 -7.44 18.58 0.97
C GLY A 54 -7.26 17.79 2.26
N GLY A 55 -7.44 16.48 2.18
CA GLY A 55 -7.34 15.58 3.33
C GLY A 55 -5.93 15.11 3.69
N ILE A 56 -4.89 15.57 2.96
CA ILE A 56 -3.51 15.17 3.23
C ILE A 56 -2.91 16.10 4.28
N GLN A 57 -2.38 15.53 5.35
CA GLN A 57 -1.77 16.26 6.46
C GLN A 57 -0.27 15.98 6.54
N GLN A 58 0.45 16.93 7.10
CA GLN A 58 1.87 16.72 7.37
C GLN A 58 2.06 15.53 8.30
N GLY A 59 2.98 14.65 7.96
CA GLY A 59 3.20 13.40 8.69
C GLY A 59 2.46 12.20 8.09
N ASP A 60 1.50 12.42 7.19
CA ASP A 60 0.91 11.33 6.43
C ASP A 60 1.97 10.69 5.54
N ARG A 61 1.79 9.40 5.27
CA ARG A 61 2.73 8.65 4.41
C ARG A 61 2.03 8.18 3.15
N LYS A 62 2.79 8.25 2.06
CA LYS A 62 2.41 7.66 0.78
C LYS A 62 3.06 6.29 0.69
N ILE A 63 2.25 5.26 0.54
CA ILE A 63 2.72 3.88 0.49
C ILE A 63 2.31 3.29 -0.83
N ILE A 64 3.30 2.81 -1.59
CA ILE A 64 3.07 2.19 -2.89
C ILE A 64 3.40 0.71 -2.77
N MET A 65 2.42 -0.13 -3.09
CA MET A 65 2.55 -1.59 -3.09
C MET A 65 2.18 -2.15 -4.45
N LEU A 66 3.00 -3.08 -4.95
CA LEU A 66 2.72 -3.73 -6.22
C LEU A 66 1.62 -4.78 -6.06
N VAL A 67 0.69 -4.80 -7.01
CA VAL A 67 -0.38 -5.81 -7.05
C VAL A 67 0.23 -7.21 -7.09
N GLU A 68 1.25 -7.44 -7.92
CA GLU A 68 1.89 -8.75 -8.03
C GLU A 68 2.55 -9.19 -6.73
N ASP A 69 3.14 -8.28 -5.97
CA ASP A 69 3.75 -8.61 -4.67
C ASP A 69 2.67 -9.04 -3.66
N LEU A 70 1.50 -8.39 -3.69
CA LEU A 70 0.37 -8.76 -2.84
C LEU A 70 -0.19 -10.12 -3.23
N GLU A 71 -0.32 -10.39 -4.52
CA GLU A 71 -0.79 -11.69 -5.02
C GLU A 71 0.19 -12.80 -4.62
N ASP A 72 1.48 -12.59 -4.82
CA ASP A 72 2.52 -13.56 -4.47
C ASP A 72 2.57 -13.84 -2.97
N ALA A 73 2.26 -12.83 -2.15
CA ALA A 73 2.18 -12.98 -0.69
C ALA A 73 0.89 -13.64 -0.22
N GLY A 74 -0.04 -13.92 -1.11
CA GLY A 74 -1.32 -14.55 -0.80
C GLY A 74 -2.36 -13.62 -0.18
N PHE A 75 -2.17 -12.30 -0.32
CA PHE A 75 -3.14 -11.34 0.21
C PHE A 75 -4.40 -11.31 -0.64
N SER A 76 -5.56 -11.33 0.01
CA SER A 76 -6.86 -11.29 -0.68
C SER A 76 -7.17 -9.85 -1.13
N LEU A 77 -7.01 -9.58 -2.41
CA LEU A 77 -7.31 -8.28 -3.01
C LEU A 77 -8.83 -8.05 -3.07
N PRO A 78 -9.28 -6.80 -3.08
CA PRO A 78 -8.51 -5.56 -3.05
C PRO A 78 -8.04 -5.16 -1.64
N VAL A 79 -7.12 -4.21 -1.56
CA VAL A 79 -6.76 -3.56 -0.29
C VAL A 79 -7.94 -2.68 0.12
N LEU A 80 -8.33 -2.76 1.38
CA LEU A 80 -9.49 -2.07 1.91
C LEU A 80 -9.07 -0.94 2.87
N ALA A 81 -9.88 0.11 2.95
CA ALA A 81 -9.63 1.21 3.89
C ALA A 81 -9.66 0.75 5.36
N THR A 82 -10.30 -0.39 5.64
CA THR A 82 -10.34 -0.98 6.98
C THR A 82 -9.10 -1.80 7.32
N ASP A 83 -8.24 -2.10 6.34
CA ASP A 83 -6.95 -2.73 6.59
C ASP A 83 -6.03 -1.76 7.32
N LYS A 84 -5.00 -2.30 7.99
CA LYS A 84 -4.00 -1.50 8.70
C LYS A 84 -2.62 -1.81 8.14
N ILE A 85 -1.71 -0.87 8.31
CA ILE A 85 -0.32 -1.03 7.93
C ILE A 85 0.54 -0.91 9.18
N VAL A 86 1.49 -1.84 9.34
CA VAL A 86 2.45 -1.78 10.45
C VAL A 86 3.82 -1.44 9.87
N LEU A 87 4.32 -0.28 10.26
CA LEU A 87 5.64 0.24 9.86
C LEU A 87 6.56 0.24 11.07
N ASN A 88 7.61 -0.57 11.03
CA ASN A 88 8.59 -0.64 12.13
C ASN A 88 7.93 -0.82 13.51
N GLY A 89 6.90 -1.67 13.58
CA GLY A 89 6.16 -1.91 14.81
C GLY A 89 5.08 -0.90 15.14
N HIS A 90 4.91 0.14 14.33
CA HIS A 90 3.87 1.16 14.55
C HIS A 90 2.70 0.96 13.60
N MET A 91 1.51 0.80 14.17
CA MET A 91 0.29 0.64 13.39
C MET A 91 -0.16 1.97 12.81
N GLN A 92 -0.48 1.96 11.52
CA GLN A 92 -1.00 3.12 10.79
C GLN A 92 -2.37 2.82 10.25
N SER A 93 -3.25 3.81 10.30
CA SER A 93 -4.56 3.73 9.67
C SER A 93 -4.47 4.10 8.21
N ILE A 94 -5.26 3.43 7.39
CA ILE A 94 -5.40 3.77 5.98
C ILE A 94 -6.45 4.88 5.86
N ILE A 95 -6.05 6.02 5.30
CA ILE A 95 -6.94 7.15 5.07
C ILE A 95 -7.62 7.02 3.72
N SER A 96 -6.87 6.62 2.69
CA SER A 96 -7.41 6.39 1.36
C SER A 96 -6.62 5.31 0.63
N VAL A 97 -7.31 4.62 -0.27
CA VAL A 97 -6.73 3.61 -1.16
C VAL A 97 -6.97 4.06 -2.59
N ASP A 98 -5.91 4.34 -3.32
CA ASP A 98 -5.97 4.66 -4.74
C ASP A 98 -5.65 3.39 -5.53
N ASP A 99 -6.65 2.84 -6.18
CA ASP A 99 -6.55 1.66 -7.05
C ASP A 99 -6.77 2.02 -8.52
N PHE A 100 -6.59 3.29 -8.88
CA PHE A 100 -6.96 3.78 -10.20
C PHE A 100 -5.80 4.46 -10.94
N THR A 101 -4.96 5.23 -10.25
CA THR A 101 -3.95 6.09 -10.88
C THR A 101 -2.80 5.29 -11.49
N ARG A 102 -2.35 4.21 -10.84
CA ARG A 102 -1.17 3.46 -11.25
C ARG A 102 -1.54 2.26 -12.12
N LYS A 103 -2.11 2.56 -13.28
CA LYS A 103 -2.54 1.60 -14.28
C LYS A 103 -1.71 1.70 -15.56
N SER A 104 -1.66 0.61 -16.30
CA SER A 104 -1.14 0.58 -17.66
C SER A 104 -2.10 -0.24 -18.52
N HIS A 105 -2.64 0.37 -19.58
CA HIS A 105 -3.60 -0.28 -20.50
C HIS A 105 -4.78 -0.93 -19.75
N GLY A 106 -5.30 -0.22 -18.73
CA GLY A 106 -6.42 -0.73 -17.92
C GLY A 106 -6.04 -1.76 -16.87
N VAL A 107 -4.77 -2.15 -16.77
CA VAL A 107 -4.27 -3.10 -15.77
C VAL A 107 -3.71 -2.36 -14.59
N LEU A 108 -4.24 -2.63 -13.39
CA LEU A 108 -3.72 -2.04 -12.17
C LEU A 108 -2.34 -2.65 -11.84
N ILE A 109 -1.34 -1.79 -11.72
CA ILE A 109 0.04 -2.21 -11.44
C ILE A 109 0.36 -2.10 -9.96
N ALA A 110 -0.09 -1.03 -9.31
CA ALA A 110 0.21 -0.76 -7.91
C ALA A 110 -0.93 -0.02 -7.23
N TYR A 111 -1.03 -0.22 -5.92
CA TYR A 111 -1.86 0.60 -5.04
C TYR A 111 -1.05 1.76 -4.50
N GLU A 112 -1.67 2.92 -4.42
CA GLU A 112 -1.12 4.06 -3.70
C GLU A 112 -2.00 4.31 -2.48
N ILE A 113 -1.42 4.23 -1.29
CA ILE A 113 -2.14 4.30 -0.04
C ILE A 113 -1.67 5.51 0.74
N GLN A 114 -2.62 6.30 1.23
CA GLN A 114 -2.37 7.36 2.21
C GLN A 114 -2.59 6.77 3.59
N SER A 115 -1.57 6.83 4.43
CA SER A 115 -1.66 6.33 5.81
C SER A 115 -1.35 7.41 6.82
N ARG A 116 -1.88 7.22 8.04
CA ARG A 116 -1.71 8.14 9.16
C ARG A 116 -1.51 7.34 10.44
N GLY A 117 -0.48 7.67 11.16
CA GLY A 117 -0.13 7.03 12.44
C GLY A 117 -0.83 7.57 13.65
#